data_9eecf616ef1ecdeeb6873043ce70b9a7
#
_entry.id   9eecf616ef1ecdeeb6873043ce70b9a7
#
_cell.length_a   1.000
_cell.length_b   1.000
_cell.length_c   1.000
_cell.angle_alpha   90.00
_cell.angle_beta   90.00
_cell.angle_gamma   90.00
#
_symmetry.space_group_name_H-M   'P 1'
#
loop_
_entity.id
_entity.type
_entity.pdbx_description
1 polymer ?
#
loop_
_entity_poly.entity_id
_entity_poly.type
_entity_poly.pdbx_seq_one_letter_code
_entity_poly.pdbx_strand_id
1 'polypeptide(L)'
;MKKVSFFKRAAIFVVALIATIAVFYYRSKLIINAGITVFRALSIICLAVSIISAVVCISMIIRYRAKESARLKKLAAEEASRQEEIRKKKEDVRGLIRDLMNEESGFVPTGTTLLHDMDQIDEYVERNEKLFEFNDMSEFTNMKEIMGSVKSAVYHNCRSIVNLYVALESGDEFSSESQIILDNNKELMNNSKEFLLQMARYTNEQNEDTDAVTMIQGYADAIGMSLKHSYN
;
A
#
# COMPACT_ATOMS: atom_id res chain seq x y z
N MET A 1 -17.65 7.88 -17.33
CA MET A 1 -17.99 8.67 -18.55
C MET A 1 -16.79 9.18 -19.37
N LYS A 2 -15.56 9.35 -18.85
CA LYS A 2 -14.41 9.93 -19.59
C LYS A 2 -13.71 9.01 -20.60
N LYS A 3 -13.73 7.68 -20.39
CA LYS A 3 -13.15 6.69 -21.33
C LYS A 3 -13.87 6.68 -22.69
N VAL A 4 -15.19 6.81 -22.70
CA VAL A 4 -16.02 6.82 -23.93
C VAL A 4 -15.67 8.01 -24.84
N SER A 5 -15.36 9.18 -24.28
CA SER A 5 -14.96 10.36 -25.05
C SER A 5 -13.58 10.20 -25.71
N PHE A 6 -12.64 9.51 -25.06
CA PHE A 6 -11.32 9.22 -25.64
C PHE A 6 -11.43 8.27 -26.83
N PHE A 7 -12.16 7.16 -26.70
CA PHE A 7 -12.37 6.19 -27.78
C PHE A 7 -13.05 6.82 -29.01
N LYS A 8 -14.08 7.67 -28.79
CA LYS A 8 -14.74 8.38 -29.89
C LYS A 8 -13.79 9.27 -30.68
N ARG A 9 -12.89 9.99 -30.00
CA ARG A 9 -11.93 10.91 -30.67
C ARG A 9 -10.78 10.15 -31.34
N ALA A 10 -10.30 9.06 -30.73
CA ALA A 10 -9.34 8.18 -31.37
C ALA A 10 -9.91 7.54 -32.64
N ALA A 11 -11.17 7.13 -32.63
CA ALA A 11 -11.87 6.62 -33.81
C ALA A 11 -11.96 7.68 -34.92
N ILE A 12 -12.27 8.94 -34.60
CA ILE A 12 -12.29 10.05 -35.58
C ILE A 12 -10.90 10.23 -36.20
N PHE A 13 -9.82 10.16 -35.40
CA PHE A 13 -8.46 10.25 -35.93
C PHE A 13 -8.14 9.11 -36.90
N VAL A 14 -8.47 7.87 -36.55
CA VAL A 14 -8.25 6.71 -37.40
C VAL A 14 -9.05 6.84 -38.73
N VAL A 15 -10.30 7.25 -38.66
CA VAL A 15 -11.13 7.48 -39.86
C VAL A 15 -10.54 8.56 -40.74
N ALA A 16 -10.10 9.68 -40.17
CA ALA A 16 -9.46 10.77 -40.91
C ALA A 16 -8.16 10.31 -41.61
N LEU A 17 -7.38 9.49 -40.92
CA LEU A 17 -6.13 8.93 -41.47
C LEU A 17 -6.40 7.97 -42.63
N ILE A 18 -7.40 7.07 -42.49
CA ILE A 18 -7.83 6.17 -43.55
C ILE A 18 -8.34 6.95 -44.77
N ALA A 19 -9.15 7.98 -44.54
CA ALA A 19 -9.65 8.84 -45.61
C ALA A 19 -8.51 9.53 -46.35
N THR A 20 -7.51 10.04 -45.65
CA THR A 20 -6.33 10.69 -46.26
C THR A 20 -5.56 9.67 -47.10
N ILE A 21 -5.30 8.46 -46.60
CA ILE A 21 -4.62 7.39 -47.35
C ILE A 21 -5.42 7.05 -48.60
N ALA A 22 -6.75 6.89 -48.51
CA ALA A 22 -7.61 6.55 -49.64
C ALA A 22 -7.57 7.64 -50.75
N VAL A 23 -7.59 8.92 -50.38
CA VAL A 23 -7.48 10.06 -51.35
C VAL A 23 -6.16 9.99 -52.12
N PHE A 24 -5.05 9.69 -51.42
CA PHE A 24 -3.75 9.55 -52.10
C PHE A 24 -3.63 8.26 -52.91
N TYR A 25 -4.20 7.16 -52.44
CA TYR A 25 -4.19 5.89 -53.15
C TYR A 25 -4.99 5.94 -54.47
N TYR A 26 -6.16 6.56 -54.46
CA TYR A 26 -7.02 6.71 -55.63
C TYR A 26 -6.74 8.01 -56.45
N ARG A 27 -5.60 8.62 -56.25
CA ARG A 27 -5.20 9.89 -56.86
C ARG A 27 -5.45 9.96 -58.36
N SER A 28 -5.01 8.94 -59.11
CA SER A 28 -5.16 8.92 -60.61
C SER A 28 -6.62 8.89 -61.02
N LYS A 29 -7.47 8.10 -60.37
CA LYS A 29 -8.91 8.05 -60.68
C LYS A 29 -9.62 9.33 -60.30
N LEU A 30 -9.26 9.98 -59.19
CA LEU A 30 -9.83 11.25 -58.76
C LEU A 30 -9.48 12.41 -59.71
N ILE A 31 -8.25 12.44 -60.22
CA ILE A 31 -7.82 13.46 -61.16
C ILE A 31 -8.54 13.32 -62.49
N ILE A 32 -8.72 12.07 -62.97
CA ILE A 32 -9.41 11.79 -64.27
C ILE A 32 -10.89 12.12 -64.19
N ASN A 33 -11.56 11.79 -63.06
CA ASN A 33 -13.01 11.91 -62.97
C ASN A 33 -13.48 13.30 -62.46
N ALA A 34 -12.72 13.93 -61.55
CA ALA A 34 -13.13 15.16 -60.87
C ALA A 34 -12.23 16.39 -61.15
N GLY A 35 -11.09 16.15 -61.82
CA GLY A 35 -10.12 17.20 -62.12
C GLY A 35 -9.09 17.47 -61.03
N ILE A 36 -7.96 18.08 -61.46
CA ILE A 36 -6.80 18.30 -60.59
C ILE A 36 -7.07 19.31 -59.46
N THR A 37 -7.94 20.27 -59.70
CA THR A 37 -8.32 21.31 -58.68
C THR A 37 -9.10 20.70 -57.53
N VAL A 38 -10.04 19.81 -57.81
CA VAL A 38 -10.84 19.08 -56.80
C VAL A 38 -9.95 18.13 -56.01
N PHE A 39 -9.03 17.44 -56.65
CA PHE A 39 -8.07 16.59 -55.94
C PHE A 39 -7.18 17.41 -54.98
N ARG A 40 -6.64 18.56 -55.39
CA ARG A 40 -5.83 19.43 -54.54
C ARG A 40 -6.62 19.95 -53.34
N ALA A 41 -7.84 20.43 -53.53
CA ALA A 41 -8.68 20.90 -52.45
C ALA A 41 -8.98 19.79 -51.45
N LEU A 42 -9.37 18.60 -51.93
CA LEU A 42 -9.68 17.44 -51.08
C LEU A 42 -8.48 16.97 -50.27
N SER A 43 -7.28 16.89 -50.87
CA SER A 43 -6.06 16.48 -50.18
C SER A 43 -5.63 17.47 -49.11
N ILE A 44 -5.77 18.80 -49.35
CA ILE A 44 -5.48 19.81 -48.32
C ILE A 44 -6.43 19.68 -47.13
N ILE A 45 -7.74 19.52 -47.40
CA ILE A 45 -8.75 19.37 -46.34
C ILE A 45 -8.48 18.10 -45.51
N CYS A 46 -8.23 16.96 -46.16
CA CYS A 46 -7.93 15.71 -45.46
C CYS A 46 -6.66 15.78 -44.59
N LEU A 47 -5.59 16.40 -45.10
CA LEU A 47 -4.36 16.65 -44.35
C LEU A 47 -4.60 17.57 -43.14
N ALA A 48 -5.31 18.67 -43.33
CA ALA A 48 -5.62 19.61 -42.26
C ALA A 48 -6.43 18.94 -41.12
N VAL A 49 -7.47 18.16 -41.46
CA VAL A 49 -8.28 17.42 -40.50
C VAL A 49 -7.44 16.37 -39.77
N SER A 50 -6.55 15.67 -40.45
CA SER A 50 -5.66 14.66 -39.84
C SER A 50 -4.67 15.31 -38.85
N ILE A 51 -4.07 16.44 -39.20
CA ILE A 51 -3.14 17.17 -38.31
C ILE A 51 -3.89 17.69 -37.07
N ILE A 52 -5.04 18.32 -37.25
CA ILE A 52 -5.82 18.86 -36.13
C ILE A 52 -6.23 17.71 -35.15
N SER A 53 -6.72 16.61 -35.69
CA SER A 53 -7.13 15.46 -34.88
C SER A 53 -5.95 14.81 -34.14
N ALA A 54 -4.75 14.76 -34.74
CA ALA A 54 -3.53 14.27 -34.09
C ALA A 54 -3.13 15.18 -32.92
N VAL A 55 -3.13 16.51 -33.10
CA VAL A 55 -2.81 17.47 -32.04
C VAL A 55 -3.78 17.33 -30.86
N VAL A 56 -5.07 17.20 -31.15
CA VAL A 56 -6.08 16.98 -30.11
C VAL A 56 -5.83 15.67 -29.33
N CYS A 57 -5.53 14.58 -30.01
CA CYS A 57 -5.22 13.29 -29.35
C CYS A 57 -3.97 13.38 -28.48
N ILE A 58 -2.88 13.96 -28.97
CA ILE A 58 -1.63 14.12 -28.21
C ILE A 58 -1.87 14.99 -26.97
N SER A 59 -2.56 16.11 -27.12
CA SER A 59 -2.86 17.01 -25.99
C SER A 59 -3.69 16.32 -24.90
N MET A 60 -4.59 15.40 -25.27
CA MET A 60 -5.38 14.62 -24.32
C MET A 60 -4.52 13.59 -23.57
N ILE A 61 -3.60 12.91 -24.26
CA ILE A 61 -2.69 11.95 -23.63
C ILE A 61 -1.81 12.65 -22.61
N ILE A 62 -1.24 13.81 -22.95
CA ILE A 62 -0.41 14.60 -22.04
C ILE A 62 -1.21 15.01 -20.80
N ARG A 63 -2.42 15.54 -20.99
CA ARG A 63 -3.29 15.94 -19.87
C ARG A 63 -3.71 14.76 -18.98
N TYR A 64 -3.93 13.59 -19.57
CA TYR A 64 -4.26 12.38 -18.81
C TYR A 64 -3.07 11.93 -17.93
N ARG A 65 -1.87 11.82 -18.53
CA ARG A 65 -0.64 11.47 -17.80
C ARG A 65 -0.31 12.46 -16.69
N ALA A 66 -0.46 13.77 -16.94
CA ALA A 66 -0.24 14.80 -15.94
C ALA A 66 -1.21 14.67 -14.74
N LYS A 67 -2.49 14.33 -14.99
CA LYS A 67 -3.46 14.10 -13.91
C LYS A 67 -3.19 12.85 -13.11
N GLU A 68 -2.75 11.80 -13.77
CA GLU A 68 -2.42 10.52 -13.13
C GLU A 68 -1.16 10.66 -12.26
N SER A 69 -0.11 11.32 -12.77
CA SER A 69 1.09 11.60 -11.98
C SER A 69 0.82 12.52 -10.77
N ALA A 70 -0.05 13.51 -10.93
CA ALA A 70 -0.47 14.38 -9.82
C ALA A 70 -1.28 13.61 -8.76
N ARG A 71 -2.10 12.64 -9.17
CA ARG A 71 -2.84 11.76 -8.25
C ARG A 71 -1.90 10.83 -7.47
N LEU A 72 -0.94 10.21 -8.16
CA LEU A 72 0.06 9.35 -7.51
C LEU A 72 0.93 10.12 -6.52
N LYS A 73 1.35 11.35 -6.89
CA LYS A 73 2.09 12.22 -5.96
C LYS A 73 1.28 12.61 -4.72
N LYS A 74 -0.02 12.85 -4.87
CA LYS A 74 -0.90 13.11 -3.73
C LYS A 74 -1.00 11.92 -2.80
N LEU A 75 -1.25 10.71 -3.33
CA LEU A 75 -1.31 9.49 -2.54
C LEU A 75 0.01 9.23 -1.81
N ALA A 76 1.14 9.35 -2.50
CA ALA A 76 2.46 9.20 -1.86
C ALA A 76 2.72 10.23 -0.75
N ALA A 77 2.27 11.48 -0.93
CA ALA A 77 2.39 12.52 0.11
C ALA A 77 1.48 12.24 1.31
N GLU A 78 0.25 11.75 1.09
CA GLU A 78 -0.66 11.35 2.17
C GLU A 78 -0.12 10.15 2.95
N GLU A 79 0.45 9.15 2.28
CA GLU A 79 1.11 8.00 2.92
C GLU A 79 2.33 8.44 3.73
N ALA A 80 3.19 9.30 3.18
CA ALA A 80 4.35 9.83 3.89
C ALA A 80 3.95 10.62 5.14
N SER A 81 2.90 11.46 5.06
CA SER A 81 2.36 12.19 6.20
C SER A 81 1.81 11.26 7.28
N ARG A 82 1.10 10.21 6.87
CA ARG A 82 0.54 9.21 7.79
C ARG A 82 1.64 8.40 8.49
N GLN A 83 2.69 8.02 7.77
CA GLN A 83 3.84 7.35 8.36
C GLN A 83 4.60 8.23 9.34
N GLU A 84 4.77 9.53 9.03
CA GLU A 84 5.41 10.48 9.93
C GLU A 84 4.60 10.68 11.22
N GLU A 85 3.27 10.73 11.14
CA GLU A 85 2.40 10.82 12.32
C GLU A 85 2.50 9.56 13.19
N ILE A 86 2.52 8.37 12.56
CA ILE A 86 2.71 7.10 13.26
C ILE A 86 4.09 7.07 13.93
N ARG A 87 5.15 7.53 13.26
CA ARG A 87 6.50 7.60 13.82
C ARG A 87 6.54 8.49 15.06
N LYS A 88 5.96 9.68 14.99
CA LYS A 88 5.89 10.60 16.14
C LYS A 88 5.13 10.00 17.32
N LYS A 89 3.99 9.34 17.08
CA LYS A 89 3.24 8.65 18.15
C LYS A 89 4.03 7.51 18.79
N LYS A 90 4.90 6.83 18.05
CA LYS A 90 5.76 5.73 18.55
C LYS A 90 6.92 6.25 19.38
N GLU A 91 7.60 7.27 18.91
CA GLU A 91 8.66 7.94 19.66
C GLU A 91 8.13 8.49 20.99
N ASP A 92 6.89 9.00 21.01
CA ASP A 92 6.18 9.45 22.19
C ASP A 92 6.02 8.32 23.24
N VAL A 93 5.53 7.13 22.86
CA VAL A 93 5.35 6.01 23.80
C VAL A 93 6.68 5.52 24.37
N ARG A 94 7.73 5.38 23.55
CA ARG A 94 9.07 4.99 24.04
C ARG A 94 9.67 6.04 24.97
N GLY A 95 9.44 7.34 24.68
CA GLY A 95 9.82 8.44 25.53
C GLY A 95 9.15 8.35 26.90
N LEU A 96 7.81 8.21 26.88
CA LEU A 96 7.03 8.10 28.13
C LEU A 96 7.47 6.92 29.01
N ILE A 97 7.75 5.75 28.42
CA ILE A 97 8.25 4.58 29.17
C ILE A 97 9.60 4.88 29.81
N ARG A 98 10.54 5.50 29.06
CA ARG A 98 11.87 5.83 29.60
C ARG A 98 11.82 6.90 30.69
N ASP A 99 10.99 7.91 30.51
CA ASP A 99 10.81 8.97 31.51
C ASP A 99 10.25 8.37 32.81
N LEU A 100 9.23 7.53 32.71
CA LEU A 100 8.64 6.85 33.86
C LEU A 100 9.62 5.89 34.54
N MET A 101 10.46 5.16 33.80
CA MET A 101 11.52 4.33 34.37
C MET A 101 12.59 5.12 35.11
N ASN A 102 12.85 6.37 34.70
CA ASN A 102 13.80 7.24 35.36
C ASN A 102 13.23 7.85 36.66
N GLU A 103 11.94 8.14 36.68
CA GLU A 103 11.25 8.74 37.81
C GLU A 103 10.84 7.72 38.88
N GLU A 104 10.42 6.52 38.43
CA GLU A 104 9.79 5.48 39.23
C GLU A 104 10.54 4.15 39.17
N SER A 105 11.33 3.83 40.18
CA SER A 105 12.11 2.59 40.21
C SER A 105 11.25 1.33 40.21
N GLY A 106 10.01 1.38 40.72
CA GLY A 106 9.04 0.28 40.68
C GLY A 106 8.55 -0.07 39.28
N PHE A 107 8.62 0.88 38.33
CA PHE A 107 8.22 0.67 36.94
C PHE A 107 9.32 0.06 36.07
N VAL A 108 10.58 0.08 36.50
CA VAL A 108 11.74 -0.37 35.71
C VAL A 108 11.59 -1.78 35.14
N PRO A 109 11.17 -2.82 35.91
CA PRO A 109 11.01 -4.16 35.34
C PRO A 109 9.95 -4.20 34.24
N THR A 110 8.80 -3.56 34.46
CA THR A 110 7.71 -3.49 33.49
C THR A 110 8.14 -2.69 32.26
N GLY A 111 8.72 -1.50 32.45
CA GLY A 111 9.21 -0.65 31.37
C GLY A 111 10.25 -1.35 30.48
N THR A 112 11.15 -2.14 31.09
CA THR A 112 12.14 -2.92 30.34
C THR A 112 11.46 -3.97 29.45
N THR A 113 10.42 -4.65 29.95
CA THR A 113 9.64 -5.62 29.19
C THR A 113 8.91 -4.92 28.03
N LEU A 114 8.27 -3.78 28.27
CA LEU A 114 7.58 -3.03 27.23
C LEU A 114 8.52 -2.57 26.11
N LEU A 115 9.70 -2.04 26.46
CA LEU A 115 10.69 -1.64 25.44
C LEU A 115 11.20 -2.84 24.65
N HIS A 116 11.39 -3.99 25.29
CA HIS A 116 11.78 -5.23 24.62
C HIS A 116 10.69 -5.71 23.63
N ASP A 117 9.42 -5.72 24.04
CA ASP A 117 8.30 -6.10 23.17
C ASP A 117 8.21 -5.16 21.94
N MET A 118 8.39 -3.85 22.15
CA MET A 118 8.41 -2.87 21.07
C MET A 118 9.58 -3.08 20.10
N ASP A 119 10.77 -3.42 20.59
CA ASP A 119 11.93 -3.71 19.75
C ASP A 119 11.73 -5.00 18.95
N GLN A 120 11.20 -6.02 19.59
CA GLN A 120 10.95 -7.31 18.98
C GLN A 120 9.89 -7.23 17.87
N ILE A 121 8.78 -6.51 18.08
CA ILE A 121 7.78 -6.36 17.04
C ILE A 121 8.29 -5.47 15.88
N ASP A 122 9.11 -4.48 16.16
CA ASP A 122 9.73 -3.68 15.11
C ASP A 122 10.64 -4.55 14.22
N GLU A 123 11.42 -5.46 14.82
CA GLU A 123 12.23 -6.43 14.09
C GLU A 123 11.37 -7.40 13.26
N TYR A 124 10.25 -7.88 13.79
CA TYR A 124 9.36 -8.78 13.05
C TYR A 124 8.73 -8.09 11.84
N VAL A 125 8.31 -6.83 11.97
CA VAL A 125 7.79 -6.05 10.84
C VAL A 125 8.86 -5.85 9.77
N GLU A 126 10.10 -5.50 10.15
CA GLU A 126 11.19 -5.35 9.21
C GLU A 126 11.51 -6.67 8.47
N ARG A 127 11.51 -7.79 9.17
CA ARG A 127 11.71 -9.12 8.57
C ARG A 127 10.58 -9.47 7.60
N ASN A 128 9.33 -9.16 7.96
CA ASN A 128 8.18 -9.36 7.08
C ASN A 128 8.31 -8.53 5.80
N GLU A 129 8.66 -7.25 5.91
CA GLU A 129 8.89 -6.38 4.76
C GLU A 129 9.97 -6.93 3.82
N LYS A 130 11.09 -7.41 4.38
CA LYS A 130 12.17 -8.04 3.60
C LYS A 130 11.72 -9.33 2.90
N LEU A 131 10.90 -10.17 3.54
CA LEU A 131 10.36 -11.37 2.89
C LEU A 131 9.52 -11.01 1.66
N PHE A 132 8.69 -9.98 1.74
CA PHE A 132 7.88 -9.50 0.62
C PHE A 132 8.70 -8.77 -0.46
N GLU A 133 9.82 -8.14 -0.09
CA GLU A 133 10.69 -7.43 -1.04
C GLU A 133 11.53 -8.41 -1.88
N PHE A 134 12.04 -9.49 -1.26
CA PHE A 134 12.92 -10.43 -1.92
C PHE A 134 12.21 -11.58 -2.64
N ASN A 135 10.92 -11.77 -2.38
CA ASN A 135 10.13 -12.86 -2.95
C ASN A 135 8.87 -12.34 -3.62
N ASP A 136 8.44 -12.99 -4.71
CA ASP A 136 7.16 -12.70 -5.32
C ASP A 136 6.03 -13.32 -4.48
N MET A 137 5.52 -12.53 -3.54
CA MET A 137 4.47 -12.93 -2.60
C MET A 137 3.16 -12.19 -2.89
N SER A 138 2.85 -11.96 -4.17
CA SER A 138 1.66 -11.23 -4.62
C SER A 138 0.35 -11.84 -4.11
N GLU A 139 0.30 -13.16 -3.93
CA GLU A 139 -0.84 -13.89 -3.38
C GLU A 139 -1.12 -13.54 -1.90
N PHE A 140 -0.09 -13.11 -1.15
CA PHE A 140 -0.16 -12.79 0.27
C PHE A 140 -0.22 -11.28 0.57
N THR A 141 -0.57 -10.45 -0.41
CA THR A 141 -0.59 -8.99 -0.25
C THR A 141 -1.41 -8.52 0.96
N ASN A 142 -2.55 -9.17 1.23
CA ASN A 142 -3.39 -8.87 2.39
C ASN A 142 -2.70 -9.19 3.72
N MET A 143 -1.77 -10.15 3.73
CA MET A 143 -1.02 -10.57 4.92
C MET A 143 0.14 -9.62 5.24
N LYS A 144 0.63 -8.86 4.26
CA LYS A 144 1.66 -7.84 4.49
C LYS A 144 1.23 -6.82 5.54
N GLU A 145 -0.06 -6.46 5.56
CA GLU A 145 -0.61 -5.46 6.48
C GLU A 145 -0.85 -6.00 7.90
N ILE A 146 -0.92 -7.32 8.08
CA ILE A 146 -1.18 -7.96 9.38
C ILE A 146 -0.10 -7.57 10.39
N MET A 147 1.18 -7.66 10.02
CA MET A 147 2.28 -7.31 10.90
C MET A 147 2.28 -5.83 11.32
N GLY A 148 1.83 -4.94 10.43
CA GLY A 148 1.61 -3.54 10.76
C GLY A 148 0.50 -3.33 11.80
N SER A 149 -0.55 -4.15 11.73
CA SER A 149 -1.66 -4.14 12.69
C SER A 149 -1.21 -4.68 14.05
N VAL A 150 -0.44 -5.78 14.08
CA VAL A 150 0.17 -6.32 15.32
C VAL A 150 1.04 -5.28 15.98
N LYS A 151 1.92 -4.64 15.23
CA LYS A 151 2.78 -3.56 15.74
C LYS A 151 1.96 -2.45 16.38
N SER A 152 0.88 -2.02 15.72
CA SER A 152 -0.01 -0.99 16.28
C SER A 152 -0.68 -1.43 17.57
N ALA A 153 -1.09 -2.70 17.68
CA ALA A 153 -1.69 -3.26 18.90
C ALA A 153 -0.67 -3.36 20.04
N VAL A 154 0.53 -3.86 19.80
CA VAL A 154 1.60 -3.94 20.82
C VAL A 154 1.94 -2.53 21.35
N TYR A 155 2.08 -1.54 20.47
CA TYR A 155 2.32 -0.15 20.89
C TYR A 155 1.16 0.45 21.69
N HIS A 156 -0.09 0.13 21.28
CA HIS A 156 -1.28 0.51 22.04
C HIS A 156 -1.29 -0.13 23.43
N ASN A 157 -1.02 -1.41 23.53
CA ASN A 157 -0.94 -2.15 24.77
C ASN A 157 0.15 -1.60 25.70
N CYS A 158 1.33 -1.29 25.16
CA CYS A 158 2.40 -0.63 25.93
C CYS A 158 1.94 0.72 26.51
N ARG A 159 1.25 1.53 25.71
CA ARG A 159 0.69 2.80 26.16
C ARG A 159 -0.38 2.60 27.24
N SER A 160 -1.22 1.58 27.11
CA SER A 160 -2.25 1.25 28.10
C SER A 160 -1.63 0.88 29.45
N ILE A 161 -0.54 0.12 29.48
CA ILE A 161 0.19 -0.21 30.71
C ILE A 161 0.78 1.04 31.35
N VAL A 162 1.37 1.97 30.56
CA VAL A 162 1.83 3.27 31.08
C VAL A 162 0.69 4.06 31.72
N ASN A 163 -0.46 4.12 31.04
CA ASN A 163 -1.63 4.81 31.56
C ASN A 163 -2.17 4.16 32.85
N LEU A 164 -2.18 2.83 32.93
CA LEU A 164 -2.56 2.08 34.14
C LEU A 164 -1.61 2.40 35.30
N TYR A 165 -0.31 2.43 35.07
CA TYR A 165 0.67 2.76 36.11
C TYR A 165 0.46 4.18 36.64
N VAL A 166 0.23 5.15 35.76
CA VAL A 166 -0.05 6.54 36.15
C VAL A 166 -1.33 6.66 36.95
N ALA A 167 -2.35 5.81 36.66
CA ALA A 167 -3.63 5.85 37.35
C ALA A 167 -3.66 5.11 38.69
N LEU A 168 -2.97 3.98 38.80
CA LEU A 168 -3.04 3.03 39.94
C LEU A 168 -1.74 3.01 40.79
N GLU A 169 -0.70 3.67 40.29
CA GLU A 169 0.66 3.58 40.81
C GLU A 169 1.16 2.12 40.83
N SER A 170 1.94 1.72 41.84
CA SER A 170 2.38 0.34 42.00
C SER A 170 1.51 -0.38 43.04
N GLY A 171 0.84 -1.46 42.63
CA GLY A 171 0.01 -2.26 43.53
C GLY A 171 -0.48 -3.55 42.90
N ASP A 172 -1.23 -4.35 43.67
CA ASP A 172 -1.75 -5.64 43.20
C ASP A 172 -2.71 -5.49 42.02
N GLU A 173 -3.49 -4.41 41.98
CA GLU A 173 -4.43 -4.11 40.90
C GLU A 173 -3.70 -3.76 39.61
N PHE A 174 -2.66 -2.91 39.66
CA PHE A 174 -1.79 -2.64 38.51
C PHE A 174 -1.14 -3.92 38.01
N SER A 175 -0.58 -4.75 38.92
CA SER A 175 0.09 -5.99 38.56
C SER A 175 -0.83 -6.96 37.84
N SER A 176 -2.09 -7.09 38.31
CA SER A 176 -3.10 -7.97 37.71
C SER A 176 -3.51 -7.49 36.31
N GLU A 177 -3.86 -6.23 36.15
CA GLU A 177 -4.31 -5.67 34.88
C GLU A 177 -3.17 -5.60 33.85
N SER A 178 -1.96 -5.19 34.27
CA SER A 178 -0.82 -5.12 33.37
C SER A 178 -0.39 -6.52 32.90
N GLN A 179 -0.52 -7.56 33.73
CA GLN A 179 -0.17 -8.93 33.35
C GLN A 179 -1.06 -9.44 32.22
N ILE A 180 -2.37 -9.16 32.24
CA ILE A 180 -3.29 -9.52 31.17
C ILE A 180 -2.83 -8.94 29.83
N ILE A 181 -2.44 -7.65 29.83
CA ILE A 181 -1.98 -6.97 28.61
C ILE A 181 -0.62 -7.53 28.14
N LEU A 182 0.29 -7.81 29.07
CA LEU A 182 1.58 -8.44 28.76
C LEU A 182 1.42 -9.84 28.17
N ASP A 183 0.50 -10.64 28.70
CA ASP A 183 0.23 -11.98 28.19
C ASP A 183 -0.37 -11.91 26.76
N ASN A 184 -1.22 -10.93 26.49
CA ASN A 184 -1.73 -10.68 25.14
C ASN A 184 -0.60 -10.25 24.18
N ASN A 185 0.32 -9.38 24.60
CA ASN A 185 1.50 -9.03 23.80
C ASN A 185 2.33 -10.27 23.47
N LYS A 186 2.57 -11.13 24.47
CA LYS A 186 3.33 -12.36 24.31
C LYS A 186 2.68 -13.31 23.30
N GLU A 187 1.35 -13.43 23.34
CA GLU A 187 0.59 -14.22 22.35
C GLU A 187 0.72 -13.65 20.94
N LEU A 188 0.54 -12.33 20.79
CA LEU A 188 0.73 -11.63 19.51
C LEU A 188 2.15 -11.85 18.95
N MET A 189 3.18 -11.77 19.80
CA MET A 189 4.58 -11.96 19.42
C MET A 189 4.86 -13.41 18.99
N ASN A 190 4.33 -14.40 19.72
CA ASN A 190 4.49 -15.81 19.37
C ASN A 190 3.82 -16.14 18.04
N ASN A 191 2.57 -15.72 17.85
CA ASN A 191 1.84 -15.90 16.59
C ASN A 191 2.54 -15.22 15.42
N SER A 192 3.08 -14.01 15.63
CA SER A 192 3.85 -13.28 14.63
C SER A 192 5.14 -13.99 14.24
N LYS A 193 5.86 -14.54 15.20
CA LYS A 193 7.07 -15.34 14.97
C LYS A 193 6.78 -16.58 14.14
N GLU A 194 5.75 -17.35 14.52
CA GLU A 194 5.35 -18.53 13.77
C GLU A 194 4.84 -18.19 12.37
N PHE A 195 4.07 -17.11 12.22
CA PHE A 195 3.66 -16.59 10.93
C PHE A 195 4.88 -16.33 10.03
N LEU A 196 5.88 -15.58 10.50
CA LEU A 196 7.10 -15.29 9.74
C LEU A 196 7.88 -16.57 9.39
N LEU A 197 7.92 -17.55 10.30
CA LEU A 197 8.58 -18.82 10.05
C LEU A 197 7.89 -19.60 8.93
N GLN A 198 6.56 -19.64 8.92
CA GLN A 198 5.81 -20.32 7.86
C GLN A 198 5.95 -19.60 6.52
N MET A 199 5.94 -18.25 6.53
CA MET A 199 6.21 -17.45 5.33
C MET A 199 7.61 -17.75 4.76
N ALA A 200 8.63 -17.85 5.61
CA ALA A 200 9.99 -18.17 5.17
C ALA A 200 10.09 -19.61 4.64
N ARG A 201 9.38 -20.58 5.22
CA ARG A 201 9.33 -21.96 4.71
C ARG A 201 8.67 -22.00 3.33
N TYR A 202 7.52 -21.35 3.18
CA TYR A 202 6.82 -21.27 1.91
C TYR A 202 7.72 -20.73 0.78
N THR A 203 8.51 -19.70 1.05
CA THR A 203 9.44 -19.13 0.06
C THR A 203 10.60 -20.05 -0.28
N ASN A 204 11.04 -20.92 0.65
CA ASN A 204 12.14 -21.86 0.43
C ASN A 204 11.72 -23.14 -0.29
N GLU A 205 10.48 -23.61 -0.12
CA GLU A 205 9.96 -24.87 -0.63
C GLU A 205 9.31 -24.74 -2.04
N GLN A 206 9.57 -23.65 -2.74
CA GLN A 206 9.10 -23.41 -4.13
C GLN A 206 7.59 -23.55 -4.37
N ASN A 207 6.76 -22.98 -3.51
CA ASN A 207 5.33 -22.70 -3.76
C ASN A 207 4.40 -23.91 -4.04
N GLU A 208 4.80 -25.14 -3.80
CA GLU A 208 3.95 -26.31 -4.10
C GLU A 208 3.22 -26.89 -2.87
N ASP A 209 3.53 -26.41 -1.66
CA ASP A 209 2.95 -26.95 -0.44
C ASP A 209 1.64 -26.27 -0.02
N THR A 210 0.52 -26.91 -0.37
CA THR A 210 -0.83 -26.47 0.04
C THR A 210 -0.97 -26.42 1.56
N ASP A 211 -0.19 -27.22 2.31
CA ASP A 211 -0.22 -27.23 3.77
C ASP A 211 0.40 -25.96 4.34
N ALA A 212 1.48 -25.44 3.73
CA ALA A 212 2.11 -24.20 4.17
C ALA A 212 1.18 -22.98 4.01
N VAL A 213 0.43 -22.90 2.93
CA VAL A 213 -0.58 -21.84 2.72
C VAL A 213 -1.67 -21.90 3.79
N THR A 214 -2.16 -23.09 4.10
CA THR A 214 -3.18 -23.30 5.14
C THR A 214 -2.65 -22.91 6.52
N MET A 215 -1.39 -23.23 6.83
CA MET A 215 -0.76 -22.85 8.11
C MET A 215 -0.55 -21.34 8.20
N ILE A 216 -0.07 -20.69 7.15
CA ILE A 216 0.08 -19.23 7.09
C ILE A 216 -1.27 -18.56 7.37
N GLN A 217 -2.34 -19.03 6.74
CA GLN A 217 -3.68 -18.50 6.92
C GLN A 217 -4.19 -18.74 8.36
N GLY A 218 -3.93 -19.90 8.93
CA GLY A 218 -4.25 -20.21 10.31
C GLY A 218 -3.58 -19.27 11.32
N TYR A 219 -2.30 -18.95 11.14
CA TYR A 219 -1.62 -17.97 12.00
C TYR A 219 -2.11 -16.53 11.76
N ALA A 220 -2.42 -16.16 10.52
CA ALA A 220 -3.01 -14.87 10.22
C ALA A 220 -4.37 -14.69 10.92
N ASP A 221 -5.20 -15.73 10.92
CA ASP A 221 -6.50 -15.75 11.63
C ASP A 221 -6.33 -15.69 13.15
N ALA A 222 -5.36 -16.45 13.72
CA ALA A 222 -5.03 -16.40 15.14
C ALA A 222 -4.59 -14.98 15.57
N ILE A 223 -3.73 -14.35 14.79
CA ILE A 223 -3.35 -12.94 14.98
C ILE A 223 -4.60 -12.05 14.95
N GLY A 224 -5.48 -12.25 13.97
CA GLY A 224 -6.71 -11.48 13.85
C GLY A 224 -7.64 -11.62 15.06
N MET A 225 -7.68 -12.79 15.71
CA MET A 225 -8.43 -13.01 16.94
C MET A 225 -7.78 -12.29 18.12
N SER A 226 -6.46 -12.41 18.30
CA SER A 226 -5.72 -11.74 19.38
C SER A 226 -5.78 -10.23 19.26
N LEU A 227 -5.79 -9.69 18.04
CA LEU A 227 -5.98 -8.24 17.78
C LEU A 227 -7.35 -7.74 18.27
N LYS A 228 -8.43 -8.54 18.13
CA LYS A 228 -9.75 -8.15 18.62
C LYS A 228 -9.78 -8.03 20.15
N HIS A 229 -9.00 -8.83 20.86
CA HIS A 229 -8.87 -8.72 22.32
C HIS A 229 -8.07 -7.50 22.77
N SER A 230 -7.17 -6.99 21.94
CA SER A 230 -6.35 -5.82 22.26
C SER A 230 -7.12 -4.48 22.15
N TYR A 231 -8.27 -4.46 21.47
CA TYR A 231 -9.06 -3.25 21.24
C TYR A 231 -10.40 -3.21 22.01
N ASN A 232 -10.72 -4.23 22.79
CA ASN A 232 -11.89 -4.30 23.68
C ASN A 232 -11.50 -4.10 25.14
#